data_b4b8ddeabe089b7908471cce93ae0396
#
_entry.id   b4b8ddeabe089b7908471cce93ae0396
#
_cell.length_a   1.000
_cell.length_b   1.000
_cell.length_c   1.000
_cell.angle_alpha   90.00
_cell.angle_beta   90.00
_cell.angle_gamma   90.00
#
_symmetry.space_group_name_H-M   'P 1'
#
loop_
_entity.id
_entity.type
_entity.pdbx_description
1 polymer ?
#
loop_
_entity_poly.entity_id
_entity_poly.type
_entity_poly.pdbx_seq_one_letter_code
_entity_poly.pdbx_strand_id
1 'polypeptide(L)'
;MTFLNHVTVLSGVGVGGGSLTYANTLPIPKREFFNSGSWSYLNNWEEVLKPFYDIAYKMLGAAQNPKLFAADLAVKGIAKDMGKEAHFEPTKVAVYFGEAGKTINDPYFEGKGPNRTGCIHCGACMTGCRYNSKNTLDKNYLY
;
A
#
# COMPACT_ATOMS: atom_id res chain seq x y z
N MET A 1 -3.28 20.16 -7.36
CA MET A 1 -2.10 20.46 -6.52
C MET A 1 -2.24 21.88 -5.99
N THR A 2 -2.19 22.06 -4.68
CA THR A 2 -2.38 23.37 -4.04
C THR A 2 -1.11 23.72 -3.27
N PHE A 3 -0.59 24.91 -3.51
CA PHE A 3 0.62 25.41 -2.84
C PHE A 3 0.19 26.40 -1.74
N LEU A 4 0.63 26.11 -0.52
CA LEU A 4 0.49 26.98 0.66
C LEU A 4 1.89 27.39 1.11
N ASN A 5 1.99 28.41 1.98
CA ASN A 5 3.30 28.98 2.36
C ASN A 5 4.34 27.97 2.84
N HIS A 6 3.94 26.89 3.52
CA HIS A 6 4.84 25.89 4.09
C HIS A 6 4.44 24.45 3.74
N VAL A 7 3.37 24.26 2.95
CA VAL A 7 2.83 22.94 2.63
C VAL A 7 2.39 22.90 1.17
N THR A 8 2.74 21.81 0.49
CA THR A 8 2.19 21.48 -0.82
C THR A 8 1.21 20.33 -0.67
N VAL A 9 -0.04 20.54 -1.10
CA VAL A 9 -1.08 19.53 -1.05
C VAL A 9 -1.23 18.89 -2.42
N LEU A 10 -0.95 17.59 -2.51
CA LEU A 10 -1.25 16.76 -3.66
C LEU A 10 -2.57 16.04 -3.43
N SER A 11 -3.61 16.42 -4.16
CA SER A 11 -4.93 15.81 -4.06
C SER A 11 -5.28 15.05 -5.35
N GLY A 12 -5.86 13.87 -5.21
CA GLY A 12 -6.46 13.12 -6.31
C GLY A 12 -7.89 13.61 -6.54
N VAL A 13 -8.23 13.93 -7.79
CA VAL A 13 -9.58 14.29 -8.22
C VAL A 13 -10.08 13.23 -9.18
N GLY A 14 -11.13 12.52 -8.79
CA GLY A 14 -11.72 11.42 -9.56
C GLY A 14 -12.27 10.33 -8.66
N VAL A 15 -12.89 9.31 -9.27
CA VAL A 15 -13.36 8.11 -8.55
C VAL A 15 -12.16 7.40 -7.95
N GLY A 16 -12.17 7.20 -6.63
CA GLY A 16 -11.04 6.67 -5.88
C GLY A 16 -10.27 7.71 -5.06
N GLY A 17 -10.48 9.02 -5.30
CA GLY A 17 -9.95 10.11 -4.47
C GLY A 17 -8.44 9.99 -4.20
N GLY A 18 -8.04 10.01 -2.91
CA GLY A 18 -6.64 9.90 -2.48
C GLY A 18 -5.92 8.64 -2.96
N SER A 19 -6.64 7.55 -3.26
CA SER A 19 -6.01 6.33 -3.78
C SER A 19 -5.40 6.50 -5.17
N LEU A 20 -5.80 7.52 -5.91
CA LEU A 20 -5.23 7.84 -7.23
C LEU A 20 -3.79 8.35 -7.12
N THR A 21 -3.46 9.05 -6.03
CA THR A 21 -2.18 9.76 -5.84
C THR A 21 -1.31 9.23 -4.69
N TYR A 22 -1.80 8.31 -3.84
CA TYR A 22 -0.98 7.76 -2.77
C TYR A 22 0.12 6.83 -3.30
N ALA A 23 1.17 6.62 -2.50
CA ALA A 23 2.29 5.74 -2.84
C ALA A 23 1.96 4.23 -2.72
N ASN A 24 0.70 3.89 -2.52
CA ASN A 24 0.15 2.54 -2.32
C ASN A 24 0.71 1.73 -1.12
N THR A 25 1.44 2.38 -0.24
CA THR A 25 1.99 1.78 0.98
C THR A 25 0.87 1.63 2.03
N LEU A 26 0.74 0.42 2.57
CA LEU A 26 -0.34 0.04 3.48
C LEU A 26 0.22 -0.63 4.75
N PRO A 27 0.93 0.08 5.63
CA PRO A 27 1.37 -0.47 6.90
C PRO A 27 0.18 -0.59 7.86
N ILE A 28 0.13 -1.69 8.63
CA ILE A 28 -0.68 -1.74 9.84
C ILE A 28 0.11 -1.06 10.96
N PRO A 29 -0.50 -0.19 11.76
CA PRO A 29 0.17 0.43 12.89
C PRO A 29 0.74 -0.62 13.86
N LYS A 30 1.87 -0.30 14.47
CA LYS A 30 2.47 -1.17 15.50
C LYS A 30 1.68 -1.06 16.80
N ARG A 31 1.87 -2.03 17.68
CA ARG A 31 1.19 -2.15 18.97
C ARG A 31 1.25 -0.87 19.80
N GLU A 32 2.39 -0.18 19.77
CA GLU A 32 2.59 1.08 20.52
C GLU A 32 1.59 2.16 20.10
N PHE A 33 1.19 2.19 18.84
CA PHE A 33 0.16 3.13 18.35
C PHE A 33 -1.19 2.88 19.00
N PHE A 34 -1.62 1.61 19.13
CA PHE A 34 -2.90 1.25 19.71
C PHE A 34 -2.95 1.50 21.22
N ASN A 35 -1.81 1.50 21.89
CA ASN A 35 -1.67 1.71 23.33
C ASN A 35 -1.33 3.16 23.70
N SER A 36 -1.26 4.07 22.72
CA SER A 36 -0.96 5.50 22.91
C SER A 36 -2.15 6.39 22.59
N GLY A 37 -2.15 7.58 23.17
CA GLY A 37 -3.19 8.57 22.90
C GLY A 37 -4.44 8.44 23.77
N SER A 38 -5.30 9.45 23.66
CA SER A 38 -6.49 9.63 24.51
C SER A 38 -7.64 8.65 24.24
N TRP A 39 -7.53 7.81 23.25
CA TRP A 39 -8.55 6.81 22.85
C TRP A 39 -8.15 5.37 23.20
N SER A 40 -6.90 5.14 23.59
CA SER A 40 -6.36 3.79 23.84
C SER A 40 -7.09 3.04 24.96
N TYR A 41 -7.60 3.75 25.97
CA TYR A 41 -8.32 3.17 27.09
C TYR A 41 -9.75 2.73 26.77
N LEU A 42 -10.29 3.12 25.62
CA LEU A 42 -11.69 2.81 25.25
C LEU A 42 -11.87 1.35 24.83
N ASN A 43 -10.84 0.72 24.28
CA ASN A 43 -10.90 -0.68 23.86
C ASN A 43 -9.51 -1.26 23.56
N ASN A 44 -9.40 -2.58 23.43
CA ASN A 44 -8.23 -3.23 22.84
C ASN A 44 -8.27 -3.10 21.31
N TRP A 45 -7.86 -1.96 20.82
CA TRP A 45 -7.99 -1.62 19.40
C TRP A 45 -7.18 -2.53 18.48
N GLU A 46 -6.04 -3.06 18.94
CA GLU A 46 -5.23 -4.00 18.17
C GLU A 46 -6.04 -5.25 17.80
N GLU A 47 -6.74 -5.83 18.78
CA GLU A 47 -7.57 -7.02 18.55
C GLU A 47 -8.85 -6.72 17.79
N VAL A 48 -9.53 -5.63 18.14
CA VAL A 48 -10.81 -5.23 17.51
C VAL A 48 -10.62 -4.91 16.04
N LEU A 49 -9.53 -4.22 15.66
CA LEU A 49 -9.29 -3.81 14.28
C LEU A 49 -8.62 -4.88 13.41
N LYS A 50 -8.00 -5.88 14.02
CA LYS A 50 -7.31 -6.94 13.27
C LYS A 50 -8.15 -7.58 12.15
N PRO A 51 -9.39 -8.06 12.38
CA PRO A 51 -10.20 -8.66 11.32
C PRO A 51 -10.54 -7.67 10.21
N PHE A 52 -10.68 -6.39 10.54
CA PHE A 52 -10.94 -5.34 9.54
C PHE A 52 -9.71 -5.02 8.71
N TYR A 53 -8.50 -5.06 9.28
CA TYR A 53 -7.26 -4.96 8.51
C TYR A 53 -7.10 -6.15 7.56
N ASP A 54 -7.44 -7.35 7.98
CA ASP A 54 -7.38 -8.55 7.12
C ASP A 54 -8.35 -8.41 5.91
N ILE A 55 -9.57 -7.93 6.15
CA ILE A 55 -10.54 -7.62 5.09
C ILE A 55 -10.01 -6.52 4.17
N ALA A 56 -9.49 -5.43 4.73
CA ALA A 56 -8.96 -4.31 3.96
C ALA A 56 -7.77 -4.74 3.08
N TYR A 57 -6.86 -5.55 3.60
CA TYR A 57 -5.74 -6.09 2.84
C TYR A 57 -6.20 -6.96 1.67
N LYS A 58 -7.21 -7.81 1.90
CA LYS A 58 -7.80 -8.61 0.83
C LYS A 58 -8.45 -7.72 -0.25
N MET A 59 -9.28 -6.77 0.17
CA MET A 59 -9.98 -5.86 -0.75
C MET A 59 -9.03 -4.98 -1.54
N LEU A 60 -7.99 -4.46 -0.90
CA LEU A 60 -6.98 -3.61 -1.54
C LEU A 60 -5.92 -4.41 -2.28
N GLY A 61 -5.96 -5.73 -2.25
CA GLY A 61 -4.96 -6.59 -2.88
C GLY A 61 -3.55 -6.27 -2.37
N ALA A 62 -3.40 -6.06 -1.04
CA ALA A 62 -2.13 -5.74 -0.43
C ALA A 62 -1.16 -6.92 -0.53
N ALA A 63 0.00 -6.71 -1.13
CA ALA A 63 1.04 -7.71 -1.29
C ALA A 63 2.39 -7.13 -0.85
N GLN A 64 3.26 -7.98 -0.33
CA GLN A 64 4.63 -7.59 -0.04
C GLN A 64 5.38 -7.29 -1.33
N ASN A 65 6.16 -6.21 -1.36
CA ASN A 65 6.98 -5.90 -2.53
C ASN A 65 8.00 -7.02 -2.76
N PRO A 66 7.96 -7.72 -3.90
CA PRO A 66 8.80 -8.89 -4.15
C PRO A 66 10.24 -8.53 -4.54
N LYS A 67 10.53 -7.25 -4.80
CA LYS A 67 11.81 -6.80 -5.32
C LYS A 67 12.42 -5.72 -4.44
N LEU A 68 13.66 -5.93 -4.05
CA LEU A 68 14.49 -4.93 -3.37
C LEU A 68 15.38 -4.21 -4.39
N PHE A 69 15.40 -2.89 -4.31
CA PHE A 69 16.26 -2.03 -5.12
C PHE A 69 17.45 -1.51 -4.30
N ALA A 70 18.32 -0.74 -4.91
CA ALA A 70 19.54 -0.26 -4.26
C ALA A 70 19.28 0.50 -2.95
N ALA A 71 18.21 1.31 -2.90
CA ALA A 71 17.82 2.03 -1.68
C ALA A 71 17.37 1.07 -0.57
N ASP A 72 16.59 0.05 -0.91
CA ASP A 72 16.13 -0.95 0.07
C ASP A 72 17.30 -1.75 0.64
N LEU A 73 18.25 -2.12 -0.24
CA LEU A 73 19.46 -2.84 0.17
C LEU A 73 20.37 -1.98 1.06
N ALA A 74 20.45 -0.67 0.79
CA ALA A 74 21.18 0.26 1.66
C ALA A 74 20.54 0.35 3.05
N VAL A 75 19.20 0.49 3.13
CA VAL A 75 18.49 0.48 4.41
C VAL A 75 18.65 -0.85 5.15
N LYS A 76 18.60 -1.98 4.42
CA LYS A 76 18.89 -3.29 5.00
C LYS A 76 20.31 -3.38 5.56
N GLY A 77 21.30 -2.83 4.85
CA GLY A 77 22.68 -2.74 5.31
C GLY A 77 22.81 -1.96 6.62
N ILE A 78 22.17 -0.78 6.70
CA ILE A 78 22.13 0.03 7.93
C ILE A 78 21.47 -0.75 9.07
N ALA A 79 20.36 -1.43 8.82
CA ALA A 79 19.70 -2.23 9.83
C ALA A 79 20.62 -3.36 10.37
N LYS A 80 21.42 -3.98 9.50
CA LYS A 80 22.42 -4.98 9.87
C LYS A 80 23.52 -4.37 10.74
N ASP A 81 24.07 -3.23 10.35
CA ASP A 81 25.13 -2.52 11.10
C ASP A 81 24.64 -2.10 12.50
N MET A 82 23.35 -1.81 12.64
CA MET A 82 22.69 -1.52 13.91
C MET A 82 22.27 -2.77 14.72
N GLY A 83 22.56 -3.98 14.24
CA GLY A 83 22.08 -5.22 14.88
C GLY A 83 20.55 -5.42 14.82
N LYS A 84 19.88 -4.78 13.88
CA LYS A 84 18.40 -4.79 13.74
C LYS A 84 17.92 -5.40 12.42
N GLU A 85 18.72 -6.22 11.78
CA GLU A 85 18.37 -6.83 10.48
C GLU A 85 17.05 -7.63 10.56
N ALA A 86 16.76 -8.27 11.70
CA ALA A 86 15.52 -9.01 11.92
C ALA A 86 14.24 -8.14 11.87
N HIS A 87 14.37 -6.82 11.99
CA HIS A 87 13.27 -5.85 11.88
C HIS A 87 13.11 -5.25 10.49
N PHE A 88 14.00 -5.61 9.56
CA PHE A 88 13.88 -5.18 8.16
C PHE A 88 12.88 -6.09 7.44
N GLU A 89 11.85 -5.49 6.86
CA GLU A 89 10.90 -6.19 6.01
C GLU A 89 10.51 -5.36 4.79
N PRO A 90 10.27 -5.98 3.62
CA PRO A 90 9.73 -5.29 2.47
C PRO A 90 8.31 -4.77 2.78
N THR A 91 8.03 -3.55 2.33
CA THR A 91 6.75 -2.89 2.57
C THR A 91 5.60 -3.61 1.85
N LYS A 92 4.45 -3.71 2.52
CA LYS A 92 3.19 -4.13 1.88
C LYS A 92 2.58 -2.97 1.11
N VAL A 93 2.21 -3.24 -0.12
CA VAL A 93 1.70 -2.25 -1.07
C VAL A 93 0.47 -2.76 -1.83
N ALA A 94 -0.42 -1.86 -2.22
CA ALA A 94 -1.60 -2.17 -3.01
C ALA A 94 -1.28 -2.23 -4.51
N VAL A 95 -0.52 -3.23 -4.92
CA VAL A 95 -0.07 -3.42 -6.31
C VAL A 95 -0.16 -4.89 -6.71
N TYR A 96 -0.63 -5.15 -7.91
CA TYR A 96 -0.60 -6.49 -8.49
C TYR A 96 0.79 -6.80 -9.05
N PHE A 97 1.44 -7.84 -8.51
CA PHE A 97 2.78 -8.31 -8.89
C PHE A 97 2.76 -9.59 -9.74
N GLY A 98 1.82 -9.72 -10.67
CA GLY A 98 1.85 -10.79 -11.64
C GLY A 98 3.01 -10.66 -12.65
N GLU A 99 2.97 -11.43 -13.72
CA GLU A 99 3.96 -11.33 -14.82
C GLU A 99 4.01 -9.88 -15.34
N ALA A 100 5.21 -9.29 -15.32
CA ALA A 100 5.40 -7.86 -15.62
C ALA A 100 4.85 -7.49 -17.00
N GLY A 101 3.96 -6.49 -17.05
CA GLY A 101 3.35 -6.01 -18.28
C GLY A 101 2.25 -6.90 -18.87
N LYS A 102 1.99 -8.08 -18.30
CA LYS A 102 0.96 -9.00 -18.78
C LYS A 102 -0.38 -8.71 -18.09
N THR A 103 -1.41 -8.55 -18.88
CA THR A 103 -2.79 -8.35 -18.41
C THR A 103 -3.48 -9.70 -18.24
N ILE A 104 -4.14 -9.88 -17.10
CA ILE A 104 -5.01 -11.03 -16.81
C ILE A 104 -6.38 -10.57 -16.35
N ASN A 105 -7.35 -11.47 -16.37
CA ASN A 105 -8.64 -11.24 -15.71
C ASN A 105 -8.42 -11.02 -14.21
N ASP A 106 -9.43 -10.39 -13.58
CA ASP A 106 -9.36 -10.07 -12.15
C ASP A 106 -8.76 -11.19 -11.29
N PRO A 107 -7.65 -10.91 -10.57
CA PRO A 107 -7.00 -11.89 -9.70
C PRO A 107 -7.48 -11.87 -8.25
N TYR A 108 -8.44 -10.98 -7.89
CA TYR A 108 -8.79 -10.71 -6.50
C TYR A 108 -10.22 -11.11 -6.13
N PHE A 109 -11.17 -11.04 -7.08
CA PHE A 109 -12.61 -11.16 -6.82
C PHE A 109 -13.25 -12.25 -7.69
N GLU A 110 -12.56 -13.37 -7.88
CA GLU A 110 -13.05 -14.53 -8.64
C GLU A 110 -13.44 -14.20 -10.09
N GLY A 111 -12.72 -13.26 -10.70
CA GLY A 111 -12.98 -12.82 -12.07
C GLY A 111 -14.12 -11.80 -12.21
N LYS A 112 -14.72 -11.34 -11.11
CA LYS A 112 -15.81 -10.35 -11.12
C LYS A 112 -15.30 -8.91 -11.09
N GLY A 113 -14.07 -8.70 -10.73
CA GLY A 113 -13.41 -7.40 -10.71
C GLY A 113 -12.78 -7.03 -12.05
N PRO A 114 -12.18 -5.85 -12.16
CA PRO A 114 -11.53 -5.41 -13.39
C PRO A 114 -10.19 -6.13 -13.61
N ASN A 115 -9.80 -6.27 -14.87
CA ASN A 115 -8.52 -6.83 -15.26
C ASN A 115 -7.35 -6.11 -14.56
N ARG A 116 -6.24 -6.83 -14.37
CA ARG A 116 -4.99 -6.30 -13.81
C ARG A 116 -3.82 -6.62 -14.72
N THR A 117 -2.84 -5.72 -14.72
CA THR A 117 -1.57 -5.93 -15.42
C THR A 117 -0.45 -6.02 -14.39
N GLY A 118 0.44 -6.99 -14.53
CA GLY A 118 1.58 -7.15 -13.63
C GLY A 118 2.48 -5.91 -13.58
N CYS A 119 2.90 -5.53 -12.38
CA CYS A 119 3.72 -4.33 -12.16
C CYS A 119 5.09 -4.44 -12.83
N ILE A 120 5.51 -3.40 -13.55
CA ILE A 120 6.85 -3.30 -14.18
C ILE A 120 7.87 -2.57 -13.29
N HIS A 121 7.51 -2.21 -12.06
CA HIS A 121 8.36 -1.49 -11.10
C HIS A 121 8.86 -0.11 -11.59
N CYS A 122 8.02 0.65 -12.28
CA CYS A 122 8.38 1.96 -12.84
C CYS A 122 8.47 3.10 -11.80
N GLY A 123 8.04 2.90 -10.56
CA GLY A 123 8.08 3.90 -9.49
C GLY A 123 7.05 5.04 -9.59
N ALA A 124 6.19 5.06 -10.62
CA ALA A 124 5.29 6.18 -10.90
C ALA A 124 3.95 6.16 -10.12
N CYS A 125 3.85 5.43 -9.01
CA CYS A 125 2.57 5.21 -8.32
C CYS A 125 1.88 6.50 -7.85
N MET A 126 2.63 7.52 -7.43
CA MET A 126 2.09 8.81 -6.97
C MET A 126 1.58 9.70 -8.10
N THR A 127 2.05 9.49 -9.33
CA THR A 127 1.64 10.27 -10.50
C THR A 127 0.59 9.57 -11.36
N GLY A 128 0.11 8.42 -10.90
CA GLY A 128 -0.84 7.55 -11.57
C GLY A 128 -0.20 6.30 -12.19
N CYS A 129 -0.93 5.19 -12.17
CA CYS A 129 -0.45 3.93 -12.72
C CYS A 129 -0.95 3.75 -14.16
N ARG A 130 -0.06 3.89 -15.15
CA ARG A 130 -0.38 3.67 -16.58
C ARG A 130 -0.62 2.20 -16.93
N TYR A 131 -0.13 1.29 -16.11
CA TYR A 131 -0.11 -0.15 -16.38
C TYR A 131 -1.27 -0.91 -15.74
N ASN A 132 -2.19 -0.22 -15.05
CA ASN A 132 -3.30 -0.86 -14.36
C ASN A 132 -2.89 -1.90 -13.29
N SER A 133 -1.68 -1.72 -12.71
CA SER A 133 -1.15 -2.60 -11.66
C SER A 133 -1.51 -2.15 -10.26
N LYS A 134 -1.67 -0.82 -10.06
CA LYS A 134 -2.00 -0.23 -8.75
C LYS A 134 -3.48 -0.45 -8.43
N ASN A 135 -3.77 -0.93 -7.22
CA ASN A 135 -5.11 -1.16 -6.72
C ASN A 135 -5.66 0.13 -6.10
N THR A 136 -6.25 0.97 -6.92
CA THR A 136 -6.99 2.17 -6.52
C THR A 136 -8.44 1.80 -6.16
N LEU A 137 -9.15 2.63 -5.38
CA LEU A 137 -10.48 2.29 -4.86
C LEU A 137 -11.54 2.04 -5.93
N ASP A 138 -11.39 2.63 -7.11
CA ASP A 138 -12.23 2.36 -8.29
C ASP A 138 -12.14 0.92 -8.82
N LYS A 139 -11.18 0.14 -8.33
CA LYS A 139 -10.93 -1.24 -8.76
C LYS A 139 -11.31 -2.28 -7.71
N ASN A 140 -11.85 -1.86 -6.58
CA ASN A 140 -12.25 -2.71 -5.47
C ASN A 140 -13.51 -2.17 -4.77
N TYR A 141 -13.40 -1.35 -3.72
CA TYR A 141 -14.55 -0.89 -2.94
C TYR A 141 -15.59 -0.10 -3.74
N LEU A 142 -15.18 0.56 -4.83
CA LEU A 142 -16.04 1.42 -5.66
C LEU A 142 -16.33 0.83 -7.05
N TYR A 143 -15.96 -0.43 -7.28
CA TYR A 143 -16.16 -1.12 -8.56
C TYR A 143 -17.58 -1.67 -8.72
#